data_6b5a76dbba2878f3df96f7be069f4d9c
#
_entry.id   6b5a76dbba2878f3df96f7be069f4d9c
#
_cell.length_a   1.000
_cell.length_b   1.000
_cell.length_c   1.000
_cell.angle_alpha   90.00
_cell.angle_beta   90.00
_cell.angle_gamma   90.00
#
_symmetry.space_group_name_H-M   'P 1'
#
loop_
_entity.id
_entity.type
_entity.pdbx_description
1 polymer ?
#
loop_
_entity_poly.entity_id
_entity_poly.type
_entity_poly.pdbx_seq_one_letter_code
_entity_poly.pdbx_strand_id
1 'polypeptide(L)'
;MPVVDPRLAGKPVPKISREAMERGHVARAAKARGAAIAFLDQRIPAYEREIINMVGMGVTENPDLAPHVQAGAAGFSVTYVRAPQGCGAALHRHATEEVFIPV
;
A
#
# COMPACT_ATOMS: atom_id res chain seq x y z
N MET A 1 -21.30 16.04 -16.00
CA MET A 1 -20.07 16.42 -16.73
C MET A 1 -18.88 16.27 -15.78
N PRO A 2 -17.84 15.55 -16.19
CA PRO A 2 -16.63 15.52 -15.38
C PRO A 2 -16.01 16.92 -15.30
N VAL A 3 -15.54 17.28 -14.12
CA VAL A 3 -14.77 18.52 -13.92
C VAL A 3 -13.37 18.27 -14.45
N VAL A 4 -12.95 19.02 -15.46
CA VAL A 4 -11.60 18.96 -15.99
C VAL A 4 -10.75 20.03 -15.32
N ASP A 5 -9.61 19.63 -14.76
CA ASP A 5 -8.65 20.58 -14.19
C ASP A 5 -8.16 21.54 -15.29
N PRO A 6 -8.34 22.85 -15.15
CA PRO A 6 -7.91 23.83 -16.18
C PRO A 6 -6.42 23.74 -16.51
N ARG A 7 -5.59 23.24 -15.59
CA ARG A 7 -4.15 23.07 -15.82
C ARG A 7 -3.84 21.99 -16.84
N LEU A 8 -4.79 21.08 -17.09
CA LEU A 8 -4.69 20.01 -18.07
C LEU A 8 -5.33 20.35 -19.41
N ALA A 9 -6.02 21.49 -19.48
CA ALA A 9 -6.70 21.92 -20.70
C ALA A 9 -5.70 22.05 -21.87
N GLY A 10 -6.02 21.45 -23.01
CA GLY A 10 -5.18 21.46 -24.21
C GLY A 10 -3.95 20.55 -24.17
N LYS A 11 -3.71 19.82 -23.05
CA LYS A 11 -2.64 18.82 -23.00
C LYS A 11 -3.13 17.48 -23.54
N PRO A 12 -2.29 16.78 -24.35
CA PRO A 12 -2.67 15.44 -24.80
C PRO A 12 -2.83 14.49 -23.62
N VAL A 13 -3.88 13.68 -23.63
CA VAL A 13 -4.08 12.61 -22.67
C VAL A 13 -3.09 11.49 -23.02
N PRO A 14 -2.23 11.06 -22.08
CA PRO A 14 -1.34 9.92 -22.30
C PRO A 14 -2.17 8.67 -22.64
N LYS A 15 -1.78 7.98 -23.70
CA LYS A 15 -2.38 6.69 -24.04
C LYS A 15 -1.60 5.60 -23.33
N ILE A 16 -2.30 4.78 -22.55
CA ILE A 16 -1.75 3.60 -21.90
C ILE A 16 -2.57 2.38 -22.30
N SER A 17 -1.91 1.28 -22.62
CA SER A 17 -2.61 0.04 -22.93
C SER A 17 -3.22 -0.55 -21.67
N ARG A 18 -4.26 -1.37 -21.84
CA ARG A 18 -4.89 -2.10 -20.72
C ARG A 18 -3.85 -2.96 -20.00
N GLU A 19 -2.99 -3.64 -20.72
CA GLU A 19 -1.95 -4.51 -20.19
C GLU A 19 -0.92 -3.73 -19.36
N ALA A 20 -0.51 -2.56 -19.84
CA ALA A 20 0.40 -1.69 -19.11
C ALA A 20 -0.25 -1.11 -17.84
N MET A 21 -1.53 -0.74 -17.91
CA MET A 21 -2.30 -0.29 -16.76
C MET A 21 -2.38 -1.38 -15.70
N GLU A 22 -2.72 -2.61 -16.09
CA GLU A 22 -2.81 -3.76 -15.17
C GLU A 22 -1.47 -4.07 -14.50
N ARG A 23 -0.36 -3.97 -15.23
CA ARG A 23 0.98 -4.27 -14.68
C ARG A 23 1.49 -3.23 -13.69
N GLY A 24 1.23 -1.95 -13.94
CA GLY A 24 1.89 -0.86 -13.24
C GLY A 24 0.99 -0.04 -12.32
N HIS A 25 -0.32 -0.08 -12.50
CA HIS A 25 -1.24 0.86 -11.86
C HIS A 25 -2.45 0.22 -11.19
N VAL A 26 -2.58 -1.10 -11.25
CA VAL A 26 -3.69 -1.82 -10.63
C VAL A 26 -3.17 -2.81 -9.60
N ALA A 27 -3.62 -2.69 -8.37
CA ALA A 27 -3.38 -3.65 -7.29
C ALA A 27 -4.67 -4.42 -7.00
N ARG A 28 -4.57 -5.76 -6.96
CA ARG A 28 -5.74 -6.63 -6.77
C ARG A 28 -5.65 -7.40 -5.46
N ALA A 29 -6.72 -7.36 -4.67
CA ALA A 29 -6.82 -8.12 -3.42
C ALA A 29 -6.60 -9.62 -3.61
N ALA A 30 -7.06 -10.19 -4.73
CA ALA A 30 -6.86 -11.60 -5.06
C ALA A 30 -5.38 -12.00 -5.24
N LYS A 31 -4.52 -11.05 -5.55
CA LYS A 31 -3.07 -11.24 -5.72
C LYS A 31 -2.26 -10.83 -4.50
N ALA A 32 -2.94 -10.40 -3.43
CA ALA A 32 -2.28 -9.89 -2.23
C ALA A 32 -1.45 -10.97 -1.55
N ARG A 33 -0.21 -10.62 -1.20
CA ARG A 33 0.72 -11.44 -0.43
C ARG A 33 1.36 -10.58 0.63
N GLY A 34 1.40 -11.09 1.83
CA GLY A 34 1.97 -10.38 2.96
C GLY A 34 2.92 -11.24 3.77
N ALA A 35 3.35 -10.70 4.89
CA ALA A 35 4.18 -11.40 5.84
C ALA A 35 3.78 -11.04 7.27
N ALA A 36 3.91 -12.02 8.16
CA ALA A 36 3.71 -11.82 9.59
C ALA A 36 4.87 -11.02 10.23
N ILE A 37 6.05 -11.03 9.61
CA ILE A 37 7.22 -10.28 10.05
C ILE A 37 7.59 -9.25 8.98
N ALA A 38 6.90 -8.15 8.98
CA ALA A 38 7.22 -6.97 8.15
C ALA A 38 8.04 -5.92 8.93
N PHE A 39 7.87 -5.90 10.24
CA PHE A 39 8.58 -5.05 11.18
C PHE A 39 9.13 -5.90 12.34
N LEU A 40 10.22 -5.46 12.95
CA LEU A 40 10.87 -6.21 14.04
C LEU A 40 9.97 -6.39 15.27
N ASP A 41 9.10 -5.42 15.57
CA ASP A 41 8.18 -5.49 16.71
C ASP A 41 7.17 -6.64 16.59
N GLN A 42 6.90 -7.12 15.39
CA GLN A 42 5.95 -8.22 15.16
C GLN A 42 6.44 -9.57 15.69
N ARG A 43 7.68 -9.66 16.16
CA ARG A 43 8.19 -10.81 16.91
C ARG A 43 7.62 -10.91 18.32
N ILE A 44 7.04 -9.82 18.82
CA ILE A 44 6.38 -9.78 20.13
C ILE A 44 4.91 -10.14 19.91
N PRO A 45 4.35 -11.16 20.60
CA PRO A 45 2.99 -11.64 20.34
C PRO A 45 1.89 -10.57 20.39
N ALA A 46 2.00 -9.58 21.28
CA ALA A 46 1.03 -8.48 21.36
C ALA A 46 0.98 -7.59 20.11
N TYR A 47 2.03 -7.63 19.28
CA TYR A 47 2.16 -6.82 18.06
C TYR A 47 2.04 -7.65 16.77
N GLU A 48 1.57 -8.89 16.89
CA GLU A 48 1.36 -9.79 15.78
C GLU A 48 0.33 -9.22 14.80
N ARG A 49 0.70 -9.19 13.54
CA ARG A 49 -0.18 -8.81 12.43
C ARG A 49 0.41 -9.24 11.10
N GLU A 50 -0.42 -9.38 10.08
CA GLU A 50 0.02 -9.58 8.70
C GLU A 50 0.00 -8.24 7.97
N ILE A 51 1.11 -7.89 7.34
CA ILE A 51 1.26 -6.68 6.52
C ILE A 51 1.27 -7.07 5.05
N ILE A 52 0.41 -6.45 4.27
CA ILE A 52 0.30 -6.68 2.83
C ILE A 52 0.47 -5.33 2.13
N ASN A 53 1.64 -5.10 1.54
CA ASN A 53 1.89 -3.88 0.79
C ASN A 53 1.27 -4.01 -0.61
N MET A 54 0.22 -3.27 -0.86
CA MET A 54 -0.49 -3.27 -2.14
C MET A 54 0.12 -2.27 -3.12
N VAL A 55 0.37 -1.06 -2.66
CA VAL A 55 0.96 0.03 -3.45
C VAL A 55 2.15 0.60 -2.68
N GLY A 56 3.33 0.47 -3.26
CA GLY A 56 4.59 0.89 -2.63
C GLY A 56 4.95 0.08 -1.37
N MET A 57 6.18 0.22 -0.94
CA MET A 57 6.68 -0.45 0.28
C MET A 57 6.35 0.32 1.56
N GLY A 58 6.06 1.63 1.44
CA GLY A 58 5.90 2.47 2.61
C GLY A 58 7.15 2.47 3.49
N VAL A 59 6.96 2.24 4.77
CA VAL A 59 8.03 2.17 5.78
C VAL A 59 8.37 0.73 6.19
N THR A 60 7.93 -0.27 5.44
CA THR A 60 8.16 -1.68 5.74
C THR A 60 9.64 -2.02 5.74
N GLU A 61 10.11 -2.64 6.81
CA GLU A 61 11.53 -2.98 7.02
C GLU A 61 11.95 -4.27 6.31
N ASN A 62 11.02 -5.20 6.09
CA ASN A 62 11.34 -6.49 5.48
C ASN A 62 11.40 -6.38 3.95
N PRO A 63 12.59 -6.49 3.32
CA PRO A 63 12.74 -6.37 1.88
C PRO A 63 12.07 -7.50 1.09
N ASP A 64 11.79 -8.64 1.72
CA ASP A 64 11.14 -9.78 1.07
C ASP A 64 9.70 -9.48 0.63
N LEU A 65 9.11 -8.40 1.14
CA LEU A 65 7.79 -7.93 0.71
C LEU A 65 7.82 -7.14 -0.61
N ALA A 66 8.98 -6.65 -1.04
CA ALA A 66 9.09 -5.85 -2.26
C ALA A 66 8.55 -6.55 -3.52
N PRO A 67 8.82 -7.85 -3.77
CA PRO A 67 8.29 -8.54 -4.94
C PRO A 67 6.77 -8.69 -4.95
N HIS A 68 6.11 -8.49 -3.81
CA HIS A 68 4.65 -8.63 -3.67
C HIS A 68 3.91 -7.31 -3.84
N VAL A 69 4.61 -6.20 -3.90
CA VAL A 69 4.03 -4.90 -4.22
C VAL A 69 3.53 -4.91 -5.65
N GLN A 70 2.26 -4.62 -5.85
CA GLN A 70 1.61 -4.75 -7.16
C GLN A 70 1.66 -3.48 -8.00
N ALA A 71 1.74 -2.34 -7.37
CA ALA A 71 1.83 -1.05 -8.05
C ALA A 71 2.72 -0.09 -7.27
N GLY A 72 3.36 0.84 -7.98
CA GLY A 72 4.08 1.94 -7.38
C GLY A 72 3.26 3.22 -7.36
N ALA A 73 3.56 4.10 -6.42
CA ALA A 73 3.04 5.46 -6.40
C ALA A 73 4.08 6.40 -5.81
N ALA A 74 4.10 7.65 -6.32
CA ALA A 74 4.92 8.70 -5.75
C ALA A 74 4.17 9.38 -4.61
N GLY A 75 4.78 9.48 -3.45
CA GLY A 75 4.26 10.27 -2.33
C GLY A 75 3.24 9.58 -1.42
N PHE A 76 2.85 8.34 -1.69
CA PHE A 76 2.00 7.57 -0.79
C PHE A 76 2.19 6.06 -0.94
N SER A 77 1.70 5.30 0.02
CA SER A 77 1.61 3.85 -0.05
C SER A 77 0.25 3.37 0.44
N VAL A 78 -0.15 2.18 0.03
CA VAL A 78 -1.38 1.53 0.49
C VAL A 78 -1.02 0.15 1.04
N THR A 79 -1.33 -0.05 2.31
CA THR A 79 -1.05 -1.28 3.02
C THR A 79 -2.35 -1.86 3.57
N TYR A 80 -2.57 -3.13 3.34
CA TYR A 80 -3.64 -3.88 3.98
C TYR A 80 -3.08 -4.59 5.21
N VAL A 81 -3.78 -4.48 6.33
CA VAL A 81 -3.34 -5.07 7.60
C VAL A 81 -4.41 -6.00 8.14
N ARG A 82 -4.01 -7.20 8.52
CA ARG A 82 -4.84 -8.14 9.28
C ARG A 82 -4.18 -8.38 10.63
N ALA A 83 -4.92 -8.19 11.70
CA ALA A 83 -4.43 -8.44 13.06
C ALA A 83 -5.41 -9.31 13.81
N PRO A 84 -4.93 -10.28 14.63
CA PRO A 84 -5.77 -10.97 15.59
C PRO A 84 -6.37 -9.98 16.59
N GLN A 85 -7.51 -10.37 17.17
CA GLN A 85 -8.12 -9.57 18.24
C GLN A 85 -7.13 -9.33 19.39
N GLY A 86 -7.04 -8.09 19.84
CA GLY A 86 -6.14 -7.69 20.91
C GLY A 86 -4.69 -7.45 20.48
N CYS A 87 -4.36 -7.66 19.22
CA CYS A 87 -3.04 -7.40 18.66
C CYS A 87 -3.05 -6.13 17.80
N GLY A 88 -1.88 -5.53 17.64
CA GLY A 88 -1.71 -4.34 16.82
C GLY A 88 -0.30 -3.79 16.93
N ALA A 89 -0.04 -2.66 16.27
CA ALA A 89 1.26 -2.02 16.32
C ALA A 89 1.59 -1.51 17.73
N ALA A 90 2.87 -1.53 18.11
CA ALA A 90 3.35 -0.81 19.27
C ALA A 90 3.04 0.69 19.15
N LEU A 91 2.91 1.37 20.26
CA LEU A 91 2.69 2.81 20.26
C LEU A 91 3.83 3.52 19.52
N HIS A 92 3.48 4.27 18.50
CA HIS A 92 4.42 4.98 17.64
C HIS A 92 3.77 6.20 17.02
N ARG A 93 4.55 6.98 16.30
CA ARG A 93 4.08 8.11 15.50
C ARG A 93 4.82 8.18 14.18
N HIS A 94 4.22 8.86 13.21
CA HIS A 94 4.81 9.18 11.92
C HIS A 94 4.99 10.68 11.77
N ALA A 95 5.95 11.09 10.96
CA ALA A 95 6.10 12.47 10.50
C ALA A 95 5.18 12.78 9.30
N THR A 96 4.59 11.75 8.70
CA THR A 96 3.68 11.85 7.56
C THR A 96 2.25 11.55 7.97
N GLU A 97 1.31 11.99 7.16
CA GLU A 97 -0.11 11.69 7.38
C GLU A 97 -0.41 10.21 7.12
N GLU A 98 -1.35 9.67 7.87
CA GLU A 98 -1.80 8.30 7.78
C GLU A 98 -3.33 8.25 7.90
N VAL A 99 -3.96 7.42 7.08
CA VAL A 99 -5.42 7.20 7.11
C VAL A 99 -5.70 5.72 7.29
N PHE A 100 -6.54 5.39 8.26
CA PHE A 100 -7.04 4.04 8.50
C PHE A 100 -8.47 3.92 7.99
N ILE A 101 -8.73 2.87 7.20
CA ILE A 101 -10.05 2.55 6.69
C ILE A 101 -10.40 1.14 7.16
N PRO A 102 -11.18 0.97 8.23
CA PRO A 102 -11.65 -0.34 8.68
C PRO A 102 -12.52 -1.00 7.61
N VAL A 103 -12.34 -2.27 7.40
CA VAL A 103 -13.10 -3.08 6.45
C VAL A 103 -13.58 -4.37 7.07
#